data_bde7b1e2eb8f7b0d47086510426f0cb9
#
_entry.id   bde7b1e2eb8f7b0d47086510426f0cb9
#
_cell.length_a   1.000
_cell.length_b   1.000
_cell.length_c   1.000
_cell.angle_alpha   90.00
_cell.angle_beta   90.00
_cell.angle_gamma   90.00
#
_symmetry.space_group_name_H-M   'P 1'
#
loop_
_entity.id
_entity.type
_entity.pdbx_description
1 polymer ?
#
loop_
_entity_poly.entity_id
_entity_poly.type
_entity_poly.pdbx_seq_one_letter_code
_entity_poly.pdbx_strand_id
1 'polypeptide(L)'
;MSQAFIGAEAVRGDLTRGQLRWNYTAVHPGVYIPNGTEPTVLLNAVAAWLWTGRKGIIAGRAAAALHGAKWVNASTPIEVIAQHGRRRSGVIVHEQRIGNDEITYVANMRVTTVSRTALDLARHLPRDYAVAHLDALAAATGVTCADAFTLAERYRGTPGIRRARIALSLMDSGAQSPRETRLRLWLIDDGLPAPRTQIRVSDGCSEAFRHGL
;
A
#
# COMPACT_ATOMS: atom_id res chain seq x y z
N MET A 1 13.51 17.89 -6.42
CA MET A 1 12.51 16.99 -5.82
C MET A 1 12.46 17.26 -4.33
N SER A 2 11.31 17.62 -3.77
CA SER A 2 11.14 17.84 -2.34
C SER A 2 11.27 16.49 -1.62
N GLN A 3 12.32 16.29 -0.88
CA GLN A 3 12.61 15.03 -0.23
C GLN A 3 12.59 15.19 1.28
N ALA A 4 12.03 14.21 2.00
CA ALA A 4 12.12 14.16 3.45
C ALA A 4 13.56 13.81 3.88
N PHE A 5 14.01 14.36 5.00
CA PHE A 5 15.36 14.15 5.51
C PHE A 5 15.41 14.17 7.05
N ILE A 6 16.50 13.66 7.62
CA ILE A 6 16.76 13.70 9.06
C ILE A 6 17.42 15.02 9.42
N GLY A 7 16.77 15.85 10.25
CA GLY A 7 17.27 17.17 10.61
C GLY A 7 18.64 17.16 11.29
N ALA A 8 18.93 16.15 12.12
CA ALA A 8 20.24 16.01 12.74
C ALA A 8 21.37 15.69 11.74
N GLU A 9 21.06 14.99 10.64
CA GLU A 9 22.03 14.75 9.55
C GLU A 9 22.27 16.04 8.76
N ALA A 10 21.19 16.77 8.45
CA ALA A 10 21.29 18.04 7.72
C ALA A 10 22.05 19.11 8.50
N VAL A 11 21.87 19.19 9.82
CA VAL A 11 22.60 20.15 10.69
C VAL A 11 24.07 19.77 10.86
N ARG A 12 24.43 18.50 10.75
CA ARG A 12 25.85 18.07 10.71
C ARG A 12 26.51 18.39 9.37
N GLY A 13 25.74 18.60 8.32
CA GLY A 13 26.19 19.18 7.07
C GLY A 13 26.16 20.71 7.16
N ASP A 14 25.54 21.34 6.17
CA ASP A 14 25.60 22.79 6.01
C ASP A 14 24.37 23.55 6.55
N LEU A 15 23.35 22.84 7.08
CA LEU A 15 22.10 23.47 7.51
C LEU A 15 22.20 23.97 8.94
N THR A 16 21.88 25.26 9.18
CA THR A 16 21.79 25.80 10.53
C THR A 16 20.46 25.43 11.21
N ARG A 17 20.44 25.40 12.54
CA ARG A 17 19.21 25.18 13.31
C ARG A 17 18.14 26.25 13.03
N GLY A 18 18.56 27.48 12.76
CA GLY A 18 17.67 28.58 12.34
C GLY A 18 17.00 28.27 11.01
N GLN A 19 17.77 27.94 10.01
CA GLN A 19 17.24 27.55 8.69
C GLN A 19 16.29 26.33 8.78
N LEU A 20 16.64 25.32 9.59
CA LEU A 20 15.78 24.15 9.80
C LEU A 20 14.43 24.57 10.38
N ARG A 21 14.40 25.52 11.33
CA ARG A 21 13.18 26.01 11.97
C ARG A 21 12.30 26.83 11.04
N TRP A 22 12.88 27.66 10.18
CA TRP A 22 12.14 28.61 9.37
C TRP A 22 11.72 28.08 7.99
N ASN A 23 12.52 27.18 7.39
CA ASN A 23 12.33 26.75 6.02
C ASN A 23 11.75 25.33 5.90
N TYR A 24 11.59 24.62 7.03
CA TYR A 24 11.18 23.19 7.00
C TYR A 24 10.13 22.89 8.04
N THR A 25 9.23 21.97 7.70
CA THR A 25 8.18 21.47 8.59
C THR A 25 8.54 20.08 9.10
N ALA A 26 8.45 19.87 10.41
CA ALA A 26 8.63 18.56 11.02
C ALA A 26 7.39 17.70 10.79
N VAL A 27 7.51 16.62 10.02
CA VAL A 27 6.43 15.65 9.76
C VAL A 27 6.45 14.49 10.76
N HIS A 28 7.64 14.10 11.20
CA HIS A 28 7.87 13.18 12.32
C HIS A 28 8.99 13.71 13.20
N PRO A 29 9.14 13.22 14.45
CA PRO A 29 10.26 13.60 15.31
C PRO A 29 11.60 13.39 14.59
N GLY A 30 12.33 14.49 14.39
CA GLY A 30 13.61 14.49 13.71
C GLY A 30 13.57 14.37 12.18
N VAL A 31 12.40 14.25 11.56
CA VAL A 31 12.23 14.17 10.11
C VAL A 31 11.50 15.40 9.58
N TYR A 32 12.05 16.02 8.57
CA TYR A 32 11.61 17.30 8.03
C TYR A 32 11.40 17.23 6.53
N ILE A 33 10.52 18.11 6.04
CA ILE A 33 10.29 18.40 4.61
C ILE A 33 10.36 19.91 4.39
N PRO A 34 10.69 20.41 3.19
CA PRO A 34 10.60 21.84 2.88
C PRO A 34 9.18 22.37 3.10
N ASN A 35 9.05 23.61 3.56
CA ASN A 35 7.75 24.26 3.71
C ASN A 35 7.02 24.33 2.37
N GLY A 36 5.69 24.19 2.39
CA GLY A 36 4.87 24.21 1.16
C GLY A 36 4.99 22.96 0.27
N THR A 37 5.66 21.91 0.74
CA THR A 37 5.72 20.64 -0.01
C THR A 37 4.36 19.94 0.05
N GLU A 38 3.80 19.65 -1.13
CA GLU A 38 2.57 18.88 -1.24
C GLU A 38 2.78 17.42 -0.80
N PRO A 39 1.93 16.88 0.07
CA PRO A 39 2.07 15.51 0.54
C PRO A 39 1.77 14.51 -0.58
N THR A 40 2.62 13.50 -0.71
CA THR A 40 2.42 12.34 -1.58
C THR A 40 2.63 11.06 -0.77
N VAL A 41 2.07 9.93 -1.25
CA VAL A 41 2.29 8.63 -0.60
C VAL A 41 3.79 8.31 -0.52
N LEU A 42 4.54 8.57 -1.59
CA LEU A 42 5.98 8.34 -1.61
C LEU A 42 6.72 9.21 -0.58
N LEU A 43 6.40 10.51 -0.50
CA LEU A 43 7.02 11.42 0.47
C LEU A 43 6.75 10.97 1.91
N ASN A 44 5.49 10.61 2.21
CA ASN A 44 5.08 10.14 3.52
C ASN A 44 5.73 8.80 3.87
N ALA A 45 5.87 7.89 2.90
CA ALA A 45 6.57 6.62 3.08
C ALA A 45 8.07 6.84 3.39
N VAL A 46 8.75 7.75 2.66
CA VAL A 46 10.13 8.14 2.95
C VAL A 46 10.25 8.71 4.36
N ALA A 47 9.34 9.62 4.73
CA ALA A 47 9.34 10.24 6.06
C ALA A 47 9.13 9.20 7.18
N ALA A 48 8.21 8.26 7.02
CA ALA A 48 7.97 7.17 7.96
C ALA A 48 9.18 6.22 8.05
N TRP A 49 9.79 5.88 6.91
CA TRP A 49 10.99 5.05 6.86
C TRP A 49 12.19 5.72 7.59
N LEU A 50 12.43 7.02 7.34
CA LEU A 50 13.45 7.79 8.05
C LEU A 50 13.19 7.86 9.56
N TRP A 51 11.91 8.05 9.95
CA TRP A 51 11.53 8.06 11.35
C TRP A 51 11.81 6.73 12.07
N THR A 52 11.70 5.59 11.38
CA THR A 52 12.11 4.28 11.92
C THR A 52 13.62 4.07 11.94
N GLY A 53 14.42 5.10 11.66
CA GLY A 53 15.88 4.99 11.55
C GLY A 53 16.32 4.13 10.35
N ARG A 54 15.55 4.13 9.27
CA ARG A 54 15.77 3.34 8.04
C ARG A 54 15.69 1.81 8.26
N LYS A 55 15.16 1.36 9.41
CA LYS A 55 15.04 -0.07 9.76
C LYS A 55 13.68 -0.64 9.44
N GLY A 56 12.64 0.20 9.41
CA GLY A 56 11.28 -0.20 9.07
C GLY A 56 11.13 -0.68 7.62
N ILE A 57 10.13 -1.51 7.40
CA ILE A 57 9.76 -2.02 6.08
C ILE A 57 8.39 -1.45 5.76
N ILE A 58 8.27 -0.71 4.67
CA ILE A 58 6.98 -0.16 4.22
C ILE A 58 6.07 -1.31 3.80
N ALA A 59 4.82 -1.31 4.26
CA ALA A 59 3.88 -2.39 4.10
C ALA A 59 2.47 -1.89 3.73
N GLY A 60 1.54 -2.79 3.59
CA GLY A 60 0.11 -2.50 3.41
C GLY A 60 -0.19 -1.60 2.21
N ARG A 61 -1.08 -0.64 2.40
CA ARG A 61 -1.53 0.27 1.33
C ARG A 61 -0.40 1.14 0.77
N ALA A 62 0.51 1.60 1.63
CA ALA A 62 1.65 2.38 1.17
C ALA A 62 2.57 1.55 0.26
N ALA A 63 2.85 0.29 0.62
CA ALA A 63 3.61 -0.62 -0.24
C ALA A 63 2.88 -0.89 -1.56
N ALA A 64 1.56 -1.09 -1.53
CA ALA A 64 0.76 -1.27 -2.74
C ALA A 64 0.89 -0.06 -3.69
N ALA A 65 0.81 1.16 -3.17
CA ALA A 65 1.01 2.37 -3.97
C ALA A 65 2.44 2.46 -4.54
N LEU A 66 3.46 2.07 -3.77
CA LEU A 66 4.84 2.03 -4.24
C LEU A 66 5.06 0.97 -5.33
N HIS A 67 4.26 -0.09 -5.36
CA HIS A 67 4.20 -1.08 -6.44
C HIS A 67 3.32 -0.64 -7.62
N GLY A 68 2.79 0.58 -7.60
CA GLY A 68 1.99 1.14 -8.71
C GLY A 68 0.48 0.97 -8.57
N ALA A 69 -0.02 0.39 -7.48
CA ALA A 69 -1.45 0.27 -7.26
C ALA A 69 -2.11 1.66 -7.13
N LYS A 70 -3.23 1.85 -7.79
CA LYS A 70 -4.04 3.07 -7.71
C LYS A 70 -4.86 3.13 -6.40
N TRP A 71 -5.56 4.22 -6.18
CA TRP A 71 -6.57 4.43 -5.12
C TRP A 71 -6.00 4.52 -3.71
N VAL A 72 -4.71 4.83 -3.55
CA VAL A 72 -4.10 5.20 -2.29
C VAL A 72 -3.75 6.68 -2.31
N ASN A 73 -4.36 7.46 -1.44
CA ASN A 73 -4.10 8.90 -1.38
C ASN A 73 -3.08 9.26 -0.28
N ALA A 74 -2.57 10.49 -0.32
CA ALA A 74 -1.55 10.96 0.60
C ALA A 74 -2.02 11.03 2.07
N SER A 75 -3.33 11.09 2.34
CA SER A 75 -3.87 11.08 3.70
C SER A 75 -3.94 9.69 4.32
N THR A 76 -3.67 8.63 3.52
CA THR A 76 -3.64 7.26 4.00
C THR A 76 -2.47 7.08 4.98
N PRO A 77 -2.71 6.57 6.20
CA PRO A 77 -1.63 6.26 7.12
C PRO A 77 -0.62 5.29 6.51
N ILE A 78 0.66 5.56 6.73
CA ILE A 78 1.74 4.70 6.25
C ILE A 78 1.87 3.50 7.19
N GLU A 79 1.76 2.32 6.64
CA GLU A 79 1.95 1.07 7.36
C GLU A 79 3.41 0.65 7.28
N VAL A 80 4.01 0.33 8.43
CA VAL A 80 5.39 -0.13 8.52
C VAL A 80 5.50 -1.38 9.40
N ILE A 81 6.31 -2.34 8.98
CA ILE A 81 6.72 -3.46 9.83
C ILE A 81 8.01 -3.03 10.53
N ALA A 82 7.96 -2.90 11.86
CA ALA A 82 9.11 -2.52 12.67
C ALA A 82 9.00 -3.10 14.07
N GLN A 83 10.14 -3.28 14.74
CA GLN A 83 10.18 -3.61 16.17
C GLN A 83 10.06 -2.32 16.99
N HIS A 84 9.22 -2.31 18.01
CA HIS A 84 9.07 -1.21 18.97
C HIS A 84 8.68 0.12 18.32
N GLY A 85 7.49 0.18 17.76
CA GLY A 85 6.94 1.42 17.24
C GLY A 85 6.30 2.26 18.34
N ARG A 86 6.83 3.45 18.62
CA ARG A 86 6.04 4.47 19.32
C ARG A 86 4.84 4.81 18.44
N ARG A 87 3.65 4.85 19.02
CA ARG A 87 2.45 5.30 18.29
C ARG A 87 2.68 6.70 17.72
N ARG A 88 2.41 6.87 16.44
CA ARG A 88 2.56 8.14 15.75
C ARG A 88 1.36 8.39 14.84
N SER A 89 0.84 9.60 14.87
CA SER A 89 -0.19 10.02 13.92
C SER A 89 0.31 9.85 12.48
N GLY A 90 -0.52 9.27 11.62
CA GLY A 90 -0.18 9.02 10.22
C GLY A 90 0.72 7.79 9.97
N VAL A 91 1.11 7.05 11.03
CA VAL A 91 1.88 5.80 10.88
C VAL A 91 1.22 4.68 11.68
N ILE A 92 1.06 3.52 11.05
CA ILE A 92 0.61 2.28 11.67
C ILE A 92 1.81 1.34 11.73
N VAL A 93 2.22 0.95 12.93
CA VAL A 93 3.32 0.01 13.12
C VAL A 93 2.77 -1.38 13.37
N HIS A 94 3.23 -2.34 12.56
CA HIS A 94 2.95 -3.75 12.72
C HIS A 94 4.19 -4.46 13.28
N GLU A 95 4.08 -5.00 14.50
CA GLU A 95 5.12 -5.85 15.09
C GLU A 95 4.84 -7.29 14.65
N GLN A 96 5.45 -7.71 13.56
CA GLN A 96 5.24 -9.05 13.02
C GLN A 96 6.51 -9.61 12.39
N ARG A 97 6.57 -10.94 12.29
CA ARG A 97 7.65 -11.62 11.58
C ARG A 97 7.54 -11.39 10.08
N ILE A 98 8.68 -11.27 9.43
CA ILE A 98 8.80 -11.17 7.99
C ILE A 98 10.10 -11.85 7.54
N GLY A 99 10.02 -12.66 6.50
CA GLY A 99 11.18 -13.30 5.89
C GLY A 99 11.98 -12.30 5.02
N ASN A 100 13.27 -12.55 4.85
CA ASN A 100 14.09 -11.73 3.95
C ASN A 100 13.63 -11.81 2.50
N ASP A 101 13.08 -12.94 2.08
CA ASP A 101 12.49 -13.20 0.77
C ASP A 101 11.16 -12.45 0.54
N GLU A 102 10.60 -11.86 1.58
CA GLU A 102 9.37 -11.06 1.55
C GLU A 102 9.65 -9.55 1.49
N ILE A 103 10.91 -9.16 1.35
CA ILE A 103 11.37 -7.77 1.32
C ILE A 103 12.00 -7.46 -0.02
N THR A 104 11.62 -6.33 -0.58
CA THR A 104 12.22 -5.75 -1.78
C THR A 104 12.61 -4.29 -1.53
N TYR A 105 13.13 -3.61 -2.55
CA TYR A 105 13.55 -2.23 -2.46
C TYR A 105 12.82 -1.38 -3.51
N VAL A 106 12.21 -0.28 -3.07
CA VAL A 106 11.62 0.75 -3.92
C VAL A 106 12.14 2.10 -3.45
N ALA A 107 12.68 2.91 -4.34
CA ALA A 107 13.31 4.20 -4.02
C ALA A 107 14.30 4.11 -2.83
N ASN A 108 15.12 3.08 -2.80
CA ASN A 108 16.08 2.76 -1.73
C ASN A 108 15.48 2.47 -0.34
N MET A 109 14.16 2.34 -0.23
CA MET A 109 13.49 1.90 0.99
C MET A 109 13.23 0.40 0.96
N ARG A 110 13.25 -0.23 2.13
CA ARG A 110 12.75 -1.59 2.31
C ARG A 110 11.23 -1.58 2.23
N VAL A 111 10.68 -2.39 1.35
CA VAL A 111 9.23 -2.50 1.10
C VAL A 111 8.86 -3.97 1.08
N THR A 112 7.67 -4.33 1.49
CA THR A 112 7.17 -5.71 1.32
C THR A 112 7.10 -6.07 -0.16
N THR A 113 7.44 -7.33 -0.52
CA THR A 113 7.21 -7.84 -1.89
C THR A 113 5.73 -7.77 -2.27
N VAL A 114 5.42 -7.86 -3.54
CA VAL A 114 4.04 -7.76 -4.04
C VAL A 114 3.14 -8.81 -3.38
N SER A 115 3.57 -10.08 -3.31
CA SER A 115 2.81 -11.16 -2.69
C SER A 115 2.61 -10.93 -1.18
N ARG A 116 3.65 -10.41 -0.48
CA ARG A 116 3.54 -10.05 0.92
C ARG A 116 2.60 -8.86 1.13
N THR A 117 2.67 -7.86 0.27
CA THR A 117 1.76 -6.70 0.29
C THR A 117 0.31 -7.17 0.12
N ALA A 118 0.03 -8.07 -0.83
CA ALA A 118 -1.30 -8.65 -1.01
C ALA A 118 -1.79 -9.36 0.26
N LEU A 119 -0.94 -10.18 0.89
CA LEU A 119 -1.27 -10.85 2.14
C LEU A 119 -1.57 -9.85 3.28
N ASP A 120 -0.78 -8.80 3.44
CA ASP A 120 -0.97 -7.80 4.48
C ASP A 120 -2.27 -7.00 4.27
N LEU A 121 -2.58 -6.58 3.03
CA LEU A 121 -3.87 -5.95 2.68
C LEU A 121 -5.04 -6.84 3.06
N ALA A 122 -4.98 -8.12 2.67
CA ALA A 122 -6.03 -9.09 2.95
C ALA A 122 -6.22 -9.36 4.45
N ARG A 123 -5.14 -9.31 5.24
CA ARG A 123 -5.16 -9.58 6.69
C ARG A 123 -5.62 -8.41 7.52
N HIS A 124 -5.26 -7.20 7.15
CA HIS A 124 -5.41 -6.03 8.01
C HIS A 124 -6.62 -5.16 7.68
N LEU A 125 -7.11 -5.21 6.45
CA LEU A 125 -8.27 -4.42 6.03
C LEU A 125 -9.60 -5.18 6.17
N PRO A 126 -10.74 -4.49 6.33
CA PRO A 126 -12.05 -5.06 6.11
C PRO A 126 -12.17 -5.67 4.70
N ARG A 127 -12.98 -6.74 4.54
CA ARG A 127 -13.07 -7.55 3.31
C ARG A 127 -13.15 -6.70 2.03
N ASP A 128 -14.13 -5.83 1.91
CA ASP A 128 -14.41 -5.09 0.67
C ASP A 128 -13.28 -4.09 0.34
N TYR A 129 -12.74 -3.43 1.37
CA TYR A 129 -11.55 -2.58 1.21
C TYR A 129 -10.31 -3.38 0.83
N ALA A 130 -10.13 -4.56 1.45
CA ALA A 130 -9.02 -5.45 1.11
C ALA A 130 -9.11 -5.85 -0.37
N VAL A 131 -10.27 -6.33 -0.83
CA VAL A 131 -10.47 -6.77 -2.22
C VAL A 131 -10.25 -5.61 -3.19
N ALA A 132 -10.76 -4.41 -2.93
CA ALA A 132 -10.52 -3.25 -3.80
C ALA A 132 -9.03 -2.89 -3.95
N HIS A 133 -8.26 -2.97 -2.86
CA HIS A 133 -6.80 -2.75 -2.92
C HIS A 133 -6.05 -3.92 -3.54
N LEU A 134 -6.52 -5.16 -3.37
CA LEU A 134 -5.99 -6.35 -4.02
C LEU A 134 -6.18 -6.29 -5.54
N ASP A 135 -7.38 -5.92 -5.99
CA ASP A 135 -7.70 -5.74 -7.42
C ASP A 135 -6.76 -4.69 -8.04
N ALA A 136 -6.61 -3.54 -7.38
CA ALA A 136 -5.71 -2.48 -7.84
C ALA A 136 -4.23 -2.92 -7.88
N LEU A 137 -3.79 -3.71 -6.90
CA LEU A 137 -2.44 -4.25 -6.85
C LEU A 137 -2.23 -5.30 -7.95
N ALA A 138 -3.19 -6.20 -8.14
CA ALA A 138 -3.15 -7.21 -9.20
C ALA A 138 -3.14 -6.58 -10.60
N ALA A 139 -3.96 -5.56 -10.82
CA ALA A 139 -3.98 -4.80 -12.08
C ALA A 139 -2.63 -4.10 -12.37
N ALA A 140 -1.94 -3.61 -11.33
CA ALA A 140 -0.67 -2.91 -11.48
C ALA A 140 0.53 -3.84 -11.65
N THR A 141 0.50 -5.04 -11.06
CA THR A 141 1.69 -5.89 -10.89
C THR A 141 1.56 -7.28 -11.51
N GLY A 142 0.35 -7.71 -11.85
CA GLY A 142 0.07 -9.06 -12.31
C GLY A 142 0.09 -10.13 -11.20
N VAL A 143 0.16 -9.74 -9.91
CA VAL A 143 0.14 -10.70 -8.80
C VAL A 143 -1.17 -11.49 -8.81
N THR A 144 -1.06 -12.80 -8.59
CA THR A 144 -2.19 -13.70 -8.56
C THR A 144 -2.61 -14.06 -7.12
N CYS A 145 -3.83 -14.54 -6.97
CA CYS A 145 -4.26 -15.10 -5.69
C CYS A 145 -3.39 -16.29 -5.26
N ALA A 146 -2.89 -17.11 -6.21
CA ALA A 146 -2.04 -18.25 -5.93
C ALA A 146 -0.71 -17.84 -5.28
N ASP A 147 -0.08 -16.75 -5.77
CA ASP A 147 1.16 -16.22 -5.19
C ASP A 147 0.97 -15.82 -3.71
N ALA A 148 -0.13 -15.13 -3.42
CA ALA A 148 -0.45 -14.72 -2.06
C ALA A 148 -0.90 -15.89 -1.17
N PHE A 149 -1.61 -16.88 -1.70
CA PHE A 149 -1.98 -18.10 -0.97
C PHE A 149 -0.75 -18.93 -0.58
N THR A 150 0.21 -19.10 -1.49
CA THR A 150 1.48 -19.79 -1.21
C THR A 150 2.17 -19.14 0.00
N LEU A 151 2.21 -17.82 0.03
CA LEU A 151 2.78 -17.11 1.17
C LEU A 151 1.92 -17.24 2.44
N ALA A 152 0.58 -17.21 2.32
CA ALA A 152 -0.35 -17.36 3.44
C ALA A 152 -0.17 -18.68 4.21
N GLU A 153 0.33 -19.73 3.56
CA GLU A 153 0.62 -21.00 4.21
C GLU A 153 1.71 -20.90 5.30
N ARG A 154 2.69 -20.01 5.10
CA ARG A 154 3.73 -19.73 6.13
C ARG A 154 3.16 -19.05 7.39
N TYR A 155 2.00 -18.42 7.25
CA TYR A 155 1.35 -17.62 8.28
C TYR A 155 0.11 -18.30 8.87
N ARG A 156 0.00 -19.62 8.73
CA ARG A 156 -1.06 -20.41 9.38
C ARG A 156 -1.10 -20.09 10.88
N GLY A 157 -2.31 -19.86 11.41
CA GLY A 157 -2.52 -19.54 12.82
C GLY A 157 -2.28 -18.09 13.22
N THR A 158 -1.78 -17.23 12.31
CA THR A 158 -1.65 -15.80 12.63
C THR A 158 -3.01 -15.09 12.58
N PRO A 159 -3.19 -14.02 13.39
CA PRO A 159 -4.42 -13.25 13.36
C PRO A 159 -4.76 -12.72 11.96
N GLY A 160 -6.03 -12.83 11.57
CA GLY A 160 -6.53 -12.34 10.29
C GLY A 160 -6.34 -13.28 9.09
N ILE A 161 -5.65 -14.42 9.23
CA ILE A 161 -5.36 -15.32 8.09
C ILE A 161 -6.62 -15.92 7.46
N ARG A 162 -7.65 -16.25 8.26
CA ARG A 162 -8.93 -16.76 7.72
C ARG A 162 -9.62 -15.70 6.86
N ARG A 163 -9.66 -14.46 7.33
CA ARG A 163 -10.20 -13.32 6.58
C ARG A 163 -9.39 -13.04 5.33
N ALA A 164 -8.07 -13.13 5.40
CA ALA A 164 -7.18 -12.95 4.26
C ALA A 164 -7.49 -13.95 3.14
N ARG A 165 -7.70 -15.22 3.47
CA ARG A 165 -8.04 -16.24 2.48
C ARG A 165 -9.33 -15.92 1.73
N ILE A 166 -10.35 -15.41 2.43
CA ILE A 166 -11.61 -14.98 1.80
C ILE A 166 -11.37 -13.79 0.86
N ALA A 167 -10.63 -12.76 1.32
CA ALA A 167 -10.35 -11.60 0.48
C ALA A 167 -9.50 -11.96 -0.77
N LEU A 168 -8.49 -12.81 -0.60
CA LEU A 168 -7.65 -13.27 -1.70
C LEU A 168 -8.42 -14.10 -2.75
N SER A 169 -9.38 -14.94 -2.32
CA SER A 169 -10.21 -15.70 -3.26
C SER A 169 -11.18 -14.84 -4.08
N LEU A 170 -11.42 -13.61 -3.63
CA LEU A 170 -12.28 -12.63 -4.31
C LEU A 170 -11.49 -11.64 -5.18
N MET A 171 -10.16 -11.74 -5.23
CA MET A 171 -9.30 -10.85 -6.01
C MET A 171 -9.53 -11.01 -7.51
N ASP A 172 -9.65 -9.88 -8.23
CA ASP A 172 -9.84 -9.81 -9.68
C ASP A 172 -9.06 -8.64 -10.27
N SER A 173 -8.08 -8.91 -11.12
CA SER A 173 -7.27 -7.88 -11.79
C SER A 173 -8.01 -7.07 -12.85
N GLY A 174 -9.22 -7.49 -13.24
CA GLY A 174 -10.04 -6.82 -14.24
C GLY A 174 -10.85 -5.64 -13.70
N ALA A 175 -11.02 -5.52 -12.38
CA ALA A 175 -11.73 -4.39 -11.79
C ALA A 175 -10.88 -3.11 -11.91
N GLN A 176 -11.41 -2.07 -12.57
CA GLN A 176 -10.69 -0.82 -12.83
C GLN A 176 -10.90 0.24 -11.75
N SER A 177 -11.84 0.04 -10.83
CA SER A 177 -12.13 0.98 -9.76
C SER A 177 -12.67 0.30 -8.51
N PRO A 178 -12.52 0.92 -7.32
CA PRO A 178 -13.13 0.42 -6.09
C PRO A 178 -14.66 0.32 -6.15
N ARG A 179 -15.32 1.09 -7.01
CA ARG A 179 -16.78 1.04 -7.21
C ARG A 179 -17.17 -0.24 -7.96
N GLU A 180 -16.42 -0.59 -8.99
CA GLU A 180 -16.63 -1.85 -9.72
C GLU A 180 -16.40 -3.07 -8.82
N THR A 181 -15.33 -3.08 -8.03
CA THR A 181 -15.08 -4.11 -7.03
C THR A 181 -16.28 -4.22 -6.07
N ARG A 182 -16.77 -3.10 -5.56
CA ARG A 182 -17.90 -3.09 -4.61
C ARG A 182 -19.19 -3.63 -5.24
N LEU A 183 -19.50 -3.21 -6.47
CA LEU A 183 -20.66 -3.74 -7.20
C LEU A 183 -20.53 -5.25 -7.42
N ARG A 184 -19.35 -5.71 -7.84
CA ARG A 184 -19.06 -7.14 -8.03
C ARG A 184 -19.28 -7.93 -6.74
N LEU A 185 -18.78 -7.42 -5.60
CA LEU A 185 -18.96 -8.07 -4.31
C LEU A 185 -20.43 -8.13 -3.88
N TRP A 186 -21.22 -7.10 -4.11
CA TRP A 186 -22.64 -7.13 -3.82
C TRP A 186 -23.38 -8.19 -4.62
N LEU A 187 -23.09 -8.31 -5.92
CA LEU A 187 -23.70 -9.34 -6.76
C LEU A 187 -23.34 -10.75 -6.27
N ILE A 188 -22.08 -10.97 -5.89
CA ILE A 188 -21.63 -12.25 -5.32
C ILE A 188 -22.32 -12.54 -3.97
N ASP A 189 -22.44 -11.56 -3.10
CA ASP A 189 -23.08 -11.71 -1.78
C ASP A 189 -24.60 -12.01 -1.92
N ASP A 190 -25.23 -11.49 -2.97
CA ASP A 190 -26.63 -11.80 -3.32
C ASP A 190 -26.81 -13.16 -4.02
N GLY A 191 -25.72 -13.93 -4.17
CA GLY A 191 -25.76 -15.27 -4.77
C GLY A 191 -25.75 -15.30 -6.28
N LEU A 192 -25.52 -14.16 -6.95
CA LEU A 192 -25.37 -14.10 -8.40
C LEU A 192 -23.98 -14.61 -8.83
N PRO A 193 -23.84 -15.17 -10.03
CA PRO A 193 -22.53 -15.53 -10.58
C PRO A 193 -21.62 -14.30 -10.60
N ALA A 194 -20.32 -14.51 -10.33
CA ALA A 194 -19.34 -13.42 -10.41
C ALA A 194 -19.37 -12.79 -11.82
N PRO A 195 -19.63 -11.48 -11.94
CA PRO A 195 -19.70 -10.82 -13.23
C PRO A 195 -18.33 -10.86 -13.90
N ARG A 196 -18.31 -11.02 -15.21
CA ARG A 196 -17.09 -10.88 -16.00
C ARG A 196 -16.73 -9.41 -16.12
N THR A 197 -15.52 -9.06 -15.73
CA THR A 197 -14.98 -7.70 -15.90
C THR A 197 -14.41 -7.54 -17.32
N GLN A 198 -14.34 -6.29 -17.82
CA GLN A 198 -13.70 -5.93 -19.10
C GLN A 198 -14.29 -6.66 -20.33
N ILE A 199 -15.62 -6.74 -20.45
CA ILE A 199 -16.27 -7.26 -21.65
C ILE A 199 -16.10 -6.26 -22.79
N ARG A 200 -15.44 -6.68 -23.89
CA ARG A 200 -15.41 -5.88 -25.11
C ARG A 200 -16.80 -5.88 -25.75
N VAL A 201 -17.34 -4.70 -25.95
CA VAL A 201 -18.58 -4.52 -26.71
C VAL A 201 -18.20 -3.99 -28.09
N SER A 202 -18.47 -4.77 -29.14
CA SER A 202 -18.26 -4.38 -30.54
C SER A 202 -19.63 -4.16 -31.17
N ASP A 203 -19.80 -3.03 -31.82
CA ASP A 203 -20.99 -2.68 -32.59
C ASP A 203 -20.86 -3.06 -34.08
N GLY A 204 -19.79 -3.80 -34.45
CA GLY A 204 -19.52 -4.21 -35.81
C GLY A 204 -18.81 -3.15 -36.69
N CYS A 205 -18.71 -1.91 -36.23
CA CYS A 205 -18.05 -0.81 -36.99
C CYS A 205 -16.86 -0.19 -36.25
N SER A 206 -16.78 -0.30 -34.93
CA SER A 206 -15.64 0.17 -34.11
C SER A 206 -15.54 -0.58 -32.80
N GLU A 207 -14.35 -0.96 -32.39
CA GLU A 207 -14.10 -1.49 -31.05
C GLU A 207 -14.18 -0.33 -30.04
N ALA A 208 -15.33 -0.15 -29.40
CA ALA A 208 -15.49 0.79 -28.31
C ALA A 208 -15.30 0.06 -26.98
N PHE A 209 -14.27 0.44 -26.20
CA PHE A 209 -14.18 0.10 -24.78
C PHE A 209 -15.23 0.95 -24.03
N ARG A 210 -16.37 0.37 -23.71
CA ARG A 210 -17.23 0.96 -22.70
C ARG A 210 -16.71 0.53 -21.35
N HIS A 211 -16.22 1.49 -20.58
CA HIS A 211 -15.96 1.30 -19.17
C HIS A 211 -17.29 0.91 -18.52
N GLY A 212 -17.30 -0.22 -17.84
CA GLY A 212 -18.49 -0.72 -17.16
C GLY A 212 -19.02 0.33 -16.16
N LEU A 213 -20.32 0.38 -16.03
CA LEU A 213 -21.09 1.23 -15.15
C LEU A 213 -20.70 1.08 -13.69
#